data_4b3cc3584eb9246d1c074a76cdd36ec4
#
_entry.id   4b3cc3584eb9246d1c074a76cdd36ec4
#
_cell.length_a   1.000
_cell.length_b   1.000
_cell.length_c   1.000
_cell.angle_alpha   90.00
_cell.angle_beta   90.00
_cell.angle_gamma   90.00
#
_symmetry.space_group_name_H-M   'P 1'
#
loop_
_entity.id
_entity.type
_entity.pdbx_description
1 polymer ?
#
loop_
_entity_poly.entity_id
_entity_poly.type
_entity_poly.pdbx_seq_one_letter_code
_entity_poly.pdbx_strand_id
1 'polypeptide(L)'
;DHFIVADSISELTDRMNALTPTKVIKAEVLQQTLDDYDAIVARPSSQWNDDQIRRIEHARKWGPDKLRTCKPHPIQDKKHGPFIAIKVSIISRKSLGGIQTNLNSQVVNDTAQPIKGLYAVGEASGFGGGGSNGEKSLEGTFLAGCILTAQQAAKNINSINNNVTNSDKQEAK
;
A
#
# COMPACT_ATOMS: atom_id res chain seq x y z
N ASP A 1 5.08 1.80 24.43
CA ASP A 1 5.87 2.63 23.56
C ASP A 1 6.26 1.87 22.31
N HIS A 2 6.12 2.51 21.13
CA HIS A 2 6.44 1.90 19.84
C HIS A 2 7.88 2.24 19.39
N PHE A 3 8.55 3.13 20.09
CA PHE A 3 9.92 3.55 19.82
C PHE A 3 10.83 3.05 20.93
N ILE A 4 11.92 2.40 20.54
CA ILE A 4 12.96 1.89 21.42
C ILE A 4 14.25 2.58 21.04
N VAL A 5 14.94 3.14 22.00
CA VAL A 5 16.26 3.77 21.84
C VAL A 5 17.26 3.01 22.71
N ALA A 6 18.39 2.63 22.15
CA ALA A 6 19.43 1.88 22.86
C ALA A 6 20.84 2.25 22.35
N ASP A 7 21.82 2.16 23.23
CA ASP A 7 23.23 2.47 22.91
C ASP A 7 24.01 1.25 22.40
N SER A 8 23.43 0.06 22.53
CA SER A 8 24.06 -1.19 22.09
C SER A 8 23.02 -2.14 21.45
N ILE A 9 23.52 -3.05 20.61
CA ILE A 9 22.68 -4.09 19.97
C ILE A 9 22.09 -5.05 21.02
N SER A 10 22.86 -5.38 22.07
CA SER A 10 22.35 -6.23 23.15
C SER A 10 21.17 -5.57 23.86
N GLU A 11 21.32 -4.31 24.27
CA GLU A 11 20.24 -3.54 24.90
C GLU A 11 19.03 -3.38 23.98
N LEU A 12 19.27 -3.08 22.70
CA LEU A 12 18.21 -2.98 21.69
C LEU A 12 17.43 -4.28 21.62
N THR A 13 18.12 -5.41 21.53
CA THR A 13 17.53 -6.75 21.47
C THR A 13 16.67 -7.05 22.71
N ASP A 14 17.17 -6.75 23.89
CA ASP A 14 16.45 -6.98 25.14
C ASP A 14 15.16 -6.15 25.20
N ARG A 15 15.25 -4.87 24.85
CA ARG A 15 14.08 -3.97 24.81
C ARG A 15 13.07 -4.35 23.75
N MET A 16 13.51 -4.79 22.58
CA MET A 16 12.62 -5.31 21.53
C MET A 16 11.90 -6.59 21.98
N ASN A 17 12.62 -7.51 22.62
CA ASN A 17 12.04 -8.74 23.15
C ASN A 17 11.06 -8.49 24.31
N ALA A 18 11.20 -7.39 25.03
CA ALA A 18 10.25 -7.01 26.09
C ALA A 18 8.88 -6.57 25.56
N LEU A 19 8.77 -6.25 24.24
CA LEU A 19 7.48 -5.88 23.62
C LEU A 19 6.60 -7.06 23.25
N THR A 20 7.13 -8.27 23.33
CA THR A 20 6.42 -9.49 22.90
C THR A 20 6.47 -10.55 24.00
N PRO A 21 5.45 -11.40 24.12
CA PRO A 21 5.48 -12.52 25.10
C PRO A 21 6.59 -13.52 24.81
N THR A 22 7.02 -13.62 23.57
CA THR A 22 8.06 -14.56 23.11
C THR A 22 9.34 -13.81 22.77
N LYS A 23 10.45 -14.19 23.40
CA LYS A 23 11.79 -13.63 23.12
C LYS A 23 12.37 -14.30 21.88
N VAL A 24 12.00 -13.83 20.71
CA VAL A 24 12.38 -14.44 19.43
C VAL A 24 13.62 -13.83 18.78
N ILE A 25 13.99 -12.61 19.19
CA ILE A 25 15.13 -11.90 18.61
C ILE A 25 16.41 -12.30 19.34
N LYS A 26 17.37 -12.80 18.59
CA LYS A 26 18.71 -13.14 19.10
C LYS A 26 19.69 -12.02 18.76
N ALA A 27 20.46 -11.58 19.74
CA ALA A 27 21.40 -10.46 19.57
C ALA A 27 22.44 -10.74 18.48
N GLU A 28 22.92 -11.97 18.40
CA GLU A 28 23.93 -12.39 17.42
C GLU A 28 23.38 -12.33 15.98
N VAL A 29 22.12 -12.73 15.80
CA VAL A 29 21.47 -12.70 14.49
C VAL A 29 21.18 -11.25 14.07
N LEU A 30 20.74 -10.41 15.00
CA LEU A 30 20.54 -8.99 14.74
C LEU A 30 21.87 -8.31 14.41
N GLN A 31 22.92 -8.58 15.17
CA GLN A 31 24.28 -8.04 14.91
C GLN A 31 24.73 -8.44 13.49
N GLN A 32 24.65 -9.73 13.14
CA GLN A 32 25.05 -10.20 11.81
C GLN A 32 24.25 -9.52 10.70
N THR A 33 22.93 -9.33 10.88
CA THR A 33 22.07 -8.64 9.90
C THR A 33 22.51 -7.19 9.67
N LEU A 34 22.90 -6.50 10.75
CA LEU A 34 23.41 -5.13 10.66
C LEU A 34 24.80 -5.07 10.02
N ASP A 35 25.68 -6.02 10.35
CA ASP A 35 27.00 -6.11 9.74
C ASP A 35 26.92 -6.36 8.23
N ASP A 36 26.05 -7.26 7.81
CA ASP A 36 25.81 -7.56 6.40
C ASP A 36 25.27 -6.35 5.63
N TYR A 37 24.30 -5.64 6.20
CA TYR A 37 23.76 -4.41 5.61
C TYR A 37 24.81 -3.31 5.52
N ASP A 38 25.55 -3.04 6.61
CA ASP A 38 26.57 -2.02 6.66
C ASP A 38 27.72 -2.33 5.70
N ALA A 39 28.09 -3.61 5.54
CA ALA A 39 29.07 -4.04 4.55
C ALA A 39 28.63 -3.79 3.10
N ILE A 40 27.34 -3.89 2.82
CA ILE A 40 26.80 -3.59 1.49
C ILE A 40 26.85 -2.07 1.23
N VAL A 41 26.31 -1.27 2.14
CA VAL A 41 26.20 0.18 1.92
C VAL A 41 27.54 0.92 2.03
N ALA A 42 28.55 0.32 2.64
CA ALA A 42 29.91 0.84 2.64
C ALA A 42 30.59 0.82 1.25
N ARG A 43 30.05 0.01 0.32
CA ARG A 43 30.55 -0.06 -1.07
C ARG A 43 29.91 1.02 -1.94
N PRO A 44 30.50 1.39 -3.06
CA PRO A 44 29.82 2.18 -4.08
C PRO A 44 28.51 1.50 -4.52
N SER A 45 27.45 2.25 -4.77
CA SER A 45 26.13 1.68 -5.12
C SER A 45 26.13 0.81 -6.38
N SER A 46 27.10 1.01 -7.26
CA SER A 46 27.33 0.15 -8.46
C SER A 46 27.80 -1.27 -8.10
N GLN A 47 28.30 -1.48 -6.89
CA GLN A 47 28.80 -2.77 -6.40
C GLN A 47 27.84 -3.47 -5.44
N TRP A 48 26.67 -2.89 -5.19
CA TRP A 48 25.67 -3.53 -4.34
C TRP A 48 25.07 -4.74 -5.03
N ASN A 49 25.09 -5.86 -4.35
CA ASN A 49 24.59 -7.15 -4.84
C ASN A 49 23.25 -7.56 -4.21
N ASP A 50 22.65 -6.68 -3.40
CA ASP A 50 21.32 -6.85 -2.86
C ASP A 50 20.30 -6.13 -3.75
N ASP A 51 19.31 -6.88 -4.25
CA ASP A 51 18.33 -6.39 -5.21
C ASP A 51 17.36 -5.38 -4.57
N GLN A 52 16.99 -5.61 -3.31
CA GLN A 52 16.08 -4.71 -2.59
C GLN A 52 16.75 -3.36 -2.29
N ILE A 53 17.98 -3.37 -1.83
CA ILE A 53 18.75 -2.13 -1.56
C ILE A 53 18.97 -1.35 -2.85
N ARG A 54 19.27 -2.03 -3.96
CA ARG A 54 19.39 -1.39 -5.27
C ARG A 54 18.10 -0.74 -5.75
N ARG A 55 16.95 -1.39 -5.55
CA ARG A 55 15.62 -0.84 -5.89
C ARG A 55 15.29 0.38 -5.03
N ILE A 56 15.56 0.30 -3.73
CA ILE A 56 15.36 1.42 -2.80
C ILE A 56 16.23 2.61 -3.20
N GLU A 57 17.51 2.40 -3.49
CA GLU A 57 18.42 3.46 -3.95
C GLU A 57 17.93 4.10 -5.25
N HIS A 58 17.46 3.28 -6.20
CA HIS A 58 16.91 3.78 -7.45
C HIS A 58 15.65 4.64 -7.20
N ALA A 59 14.73 4.18 -6.38
CA ALA A 59 13.52 4.92 -6.03
C ALA A 59 13.83 6.26 -5.33
N ARG A 60 14.84 6.29 -4.45
CA ARG A 60 15.28 7.50 -3.75
C ARG A 60 15.95 8.54 -4.65
N LYS A 61 16.33 8.20 -5.86
CA LYS A 61 16.84 9.16 -6.86
C LYS A 61 15.73 9.99 -7.47
N TRP A 62 14.48 9.59 -7.33
CA TRP A 62 13.35 10.34 -7.86
C TRP A 62 13.19 11.68 -7.13
N GLY A 63 13.29 12.78 -7.90
CA GLY A 63 13.38 14.13 -7.38
C GLY A 63 12.29 14.56 -6.40
N PRO A 64 10.99 14.25 -6.65
CA PRO A 64 9.90 14.64 -5.75
C PRO A 64 9.95 13.99 -4.36
N ASP A 65 10.71 12.91 -4.18
CA ASP A 65 10.78 12.18 -2.91
C ASP A 65 11.97 12.58 -2.02
N LYS A 66 12.79 13.53 -2.45
CA LYS A 66 13.99 13.95 -1.72
C LYS A 66 13.73 14.44 -0.29
N LEU A 67 12.54 14.96 -0.01
CA LEU A 67 12.17 15.44 1.32
C LEU A 67 11.86 14.31 2.31
N ARG A 68 11.53 13.11 1.80
CA ARG A 68 11.08 11.96 2.60
C ARG A 68 12.08 10.83 2.66
N THR A 69 13.16 10.93 1.90
CA THR A 69 14.14 9.85 1.76
C THR A 69 15.55 10.35 2.02
N CYS A 70 16.35 9.53 2.66
CA CYS A 70 17.80 9.74 2.79
C CYS A 70 18.55 8.68 1.97
N LYS A 71 19.82 8.93 1.70
CA LYS A 71 20.69 7.90 1.15
C LYS A 71 20.84 6.75 2.14
N PRO A 72 21.02 5.51 1.68
CA PRO A 72 21.43 4.43 2.57
C PRO A 72 22.74 4.78 3.27
N HIS A 73 22.77 4.59 4.58
CA HIS A 73 23.93 4.80 5.42
C HIS A 73 24.15 3.58 6.32
N PRO A 74 25.38 3.32 6.78
CA PRO A 74 25.61 2.33 7.80
C PRO A 74 24.76 2.62 9.05
N ILE A 75 24.12 1.60 9.58
CA ILE A 75 23.24 1.72 10.75
C ILE A 75 24.10 1.87 12.02
N GLN A 76 25.27 1.26 12.03
CA GLN A 76 26.17 1.22 13.18
C GLN A 76 27.15 2.41 13.25
N ASP A 77 26.93 3.44 12.44
CA ASP A 77 27.75 4.65 12.51
C ASP A 77 27.46 5.46 13.79
N LYS A 78 28.33 5.33 14.78
CA LYS A 78 28.22 5.99 16.09
C LYS A 78 28.11 7.52 16.02
N LYS A 79 28.43 8.15 14.90
CA LYS A 79 28.32 9.61 14.74
C LYS A 79 26.86 10.07 14.62
N HIS A 80 25.94 9.17 14.32
CA HIS A 80 24.55 9.49 14.03
C HIS A 80 23.59 9.13 15.18
N GLY A 81 24.10 8.88 16.36
CA GLY A 81 23.31 8.69 17.57
C GLY A 81 23.05 7.24 17.94
N PRO A 82 22.17 7.01 18.93
CA PRO A 82 21.84 5.69 19.41
C PRO A 82 21.06 4.89 18.38
N PHE A 83 20.96 3.58 18.60
CA PHE A 83 20.07 2.72 17.80
C PHE A 83 18.62 3.04 18.11
N ILE A 84 17.80 3.06 17.06
CA ILE A 84 16.35 3.26 17.17
C ILE A 84 15.65 2.09 16.49
N ALA A 85 14.80 1.38 17.25
CA ALA A 85 13.87 0.40 16.69
C ALA A 85 12.44 0.89 16.82
N ILE A 86 11.65 0.65 15.78
CA ILE A 86 10.25 1.04 15.73
C ILE A 86 9.41 -0.21 15.56
N LYS A 87 8.49 -0.46 16.50
CA LYS A 87 7.51 -1.53 16.38
C LYS A 87 6.46 -1.13 15.35
N VAL A 88 6.42 -1.82 14.24
CA VAL A 88 5.42 -1.64 13.21
C VAL A 88 4.42 -2.78 13.23
N SER A 89 3.16 -2.49 12.89
CA SER A 89 2.11 -3.48 12.72
C SER A 89 1.68 -3.50 11.27
N ILE A 90 1.42 -4.71 10.76
CA ILE A 90 0.85 -4.86 9.42
C ILE A 90 -0.63 -4.53 9.54
N ILE A 91 -1.06 -3.53 8.79
CA ILE A 91 -2.47 -3.15 8.67
C ILE A 91 -2.88 -3.17 7.20
N SER A 92 -4.08 -3.65 6.93
CA SER A 92 -4.70 -3.53 5.62
C SER A 92 -5.37 -2.17 5.51
N ARG A 93 -4.95 -1.37 4.55
CA ARG A 93 -5.52 -0.06 4.30
C ARG A 93 -6.55 -0.07 3.18
N LYS A 94 -6.40 -0.99 2.23
CA LYS A 94 -7.23 -1.10 1.03
C LYS A 94 -7.69 -2.53 0.86
N SER A 95 -8.90 -2.71 0.34
CA SER A 95 -9.40 -4.01 -0.08
C SER A 95 -9.16 -4.20 -1.58
N LEU A 96 -8.58 -5.34 -1.97
CA LEU A 96 -8.44 -5.70 -3.39
C LEU A 96 -9.73 -6.30 -3.95
N GLY A 97 -10.47 -7.02 -3.11
CA GLY A 97 -11.78 -7.56 -3.46
C GLY A 97 -12.91 -6.57 -3.21
N GLY A 98 -14.08 -6.86 -3.75
CA GLY A 98 -15.27 -6.03 -3.57
C GLY A 98 -16.50 -6.67 -4.19
N ILE A 99 -17.60 -5.94 -4.17
CA ILE A 99 -18.86 -6.32 -4.78
C ILE A 99 -18.67 -6.34 -6.31
N GLN A 100 -18.99 -7.45 -6.94
CA GLN A 100 -18.86 -7.60 -8.39
C GLN A 100 -19.87 -6.70 -9.11
N THR A 101 -19.38 -5.93 -10.08
CA THR A 101 -20.18 -5.02 -10.89
C THR A 101 -19.89 -5.20 -12.38
N ASN A 102 -20.83 -4.77 -13.21
CA ASN A 102 -20.61 -4.59 -14.64
C ASN A 102 -19.97 -3.20 -14.93
N LEU A 103 -19.74 -2.90 -16.22
CA LEU A 103 -19.16 -1.61 -16.64
C LEU A 103 -20.04 -0.39 -16.35
N ASN A 104 -21.31 -0.59 -16.04
CA ASN A 104 -22.23 0.46 -15.62
C ASN A 104 -22.28 0.63 -14.10
N SER A 105 -21.37 -0.03 -13.37
CA SER A 105 -21.31 -0.07 -11.91
C SER A 105 -22.56 -0.70 -11.25
N GLN A 106 -23.39 -1.42 -12.00
CA GLN A 106 -24.50 -2.19 -11.45
C GLN A 106 -23.95 -3.47 -10.83
N VAL A 107 -24.41 -3.78 -9.62
CA VAL A 107 -24.09 -5.06 -8.96
C VAL A 107 -24.68 -6.20 -9.78
N VAL A 108 -23.90 -7.25 -9.97
CA VAL A 108 -24.35 -8.45 -10.68
C VAL A 108 -24.47 -9.64 -9.74
N ASN A 109 -25.41 -10.53 -10.06
CA ASN A 109 -25.57 -11.81 -9.38
C ASN A 109 -24.54 -12.85 -9.87
N ASP A 110 -24.62 -14.06 -9.36
CA ASP A 110 -23.77 -15.20 -9.71
C ASP A 110 -23.84 -15.65 -11.18
N THR A 111 -24.89 -15.26 -11.89
CA THR A 111 -25.05 -15.47 -13.34
C THR A 111 -24.70 -14.24 -14.18
N ALA A 112 -23.99 -13.27 -13.58
CA ALA A 112 -23.56 -12.01 -14.19
C ALA A 112 -24.71 -11.11 -14.68
N GLN A 113 -25.93 -11.30 -14.14
CA GLN A 113 -27.07 -10.44 -14.46
C GLN A 113 -27.17 -9.27 -13.49
N PRO A 114 -27.44 -8.04 -13.96
CA PRO A 114 -27.59 -6.87 -13.11
C PRO A 114 -28.74 -7.01 -12.11
N ILE A 115 -28.46 -6.71 -10.85
CA ILE A 115 -29.49 -6.57 -9.81
C ILE A 115 -30.09 -5.17 -9.94
N LYS A 116 -31.38 -5.09 -10.26
CA LYS A 116 -32.07 -3.82 -10.54
C LYS A 116 -31.99 -2.86 -9.35
N GLY A 117 -31.52 -1.64 -9.61
CA GLY A 117 -31.43 -0.59 -8.60
C GLY A 117 -30.24 -0.68 -7.65
N LEU A 118 -29.38 -1.70 -7.76
CA LEU A 118 -28.23 -1.88 -6.89
C LEU A 118 -26.93 -1.52 -7.63
N TYR A 119 -26.16 -0.62 -7.03
CA TYR A 119 -24.89 -0.14 -7.56
C TYR A 119 -23.80 -0.24 -6.49
N ALA A 120 -22.58 -0.48 -6.92
CA ALA A 120 -21.40 -0.38 -6.06
C ALA A 120 -20.28 0.36 -6.82
N VAL A 121 -19.64 1.31 -6.15
CA VAL A 121 -18.61 2.17 -6.72
C VAL A 121 -17.41 2.29 -5.81
N GLY A 122 -16.27 2.72 -6.35
CA GLY A 122 -15.06 2.93 -5.58
C GLY A 122 -14.57 1.67 -4.90
N GLU A 123 -14.15 1.78 -3.65
CA GLU A 123 -13.60 0.66 -2.88
C GLU A 123 -14.62 -0.45 -2.65
N ALA A 124 -15.90 -0.14 -2.55
CA ALA A 124 -16.97 -1.13 -2.39
C ALA A 124 -17.07 -2.10 -3.59
N SER A 125 -16.76 -1.65 -4.80
CA SER A 125 -16.71 -2.49 -6.00
C SER A 125 -15.35 -3.18 -6.21
N GLY A 126 -14.44 -3.04 -5.27
CA GLY A 126 -13.10 -3.58 -5.34
C GLY A 126 -12.12 -2.67 -6.06
N PHE A 127 -10.85 -2.85 -5.75
CA PHE A 127 -9.76 -2.11 -6.37
C PHE A 127 -9.16 -2.93 -7.50
N GLY A 128 -9.38 -2.51 -8.72
CA GLY A 128 -9.01 -3.24 -9.94
C GLY A 128 -7.52 -3.32 -10.26
N GLY A 129 -6.66 -3.10 -9.29
CA GLY A 129 -5.21 -3.09 -9.44
C GLY A 129 -4.65 -1.67 -9.57
N GLY A 130 -3.37 -1.56 -9.54
CA GLY A 130 -2.65 -0.30 -9.47
C GLY A 130 -2.28 0.07 -8.04
N GLY A 131 -1.60 1.20 -7.85
CA GLY A 131 -1.04 1.59 -6.57
C GLY A 131 0.00 0.60 -6.07
N SER A 132 0.30 0.63 -4.80
CA SER A 132 1.25 -0.29 -4.14
C SER A 132 0.73 -1.73 -3.99
N ASN A 133 -0.48 -2.04 -4.45
CA ASN A 133 -1.17 -3.29 -4.22
C ASN A 133 -1.06 -4.30 -5.37
N GLY A 134 -0.44 -3.94 -6.48
CA GLY A 134 -0.30 -4.80 -7.64
C GLY A 134 1.03 -4.64 -8.36
N GLU A 135 1.35 -5.59 -9.23
CA GLU A 135 2.53 -5.50 -10.07
C GLU A 135 2.42 -4.29 -11.02
N LYS A 136 3.49 -3.49 -11.11
CA LYS A 136 3.54 -2.25 -11.90
C LYS A 136 2.46 -1.23 -11.54
N SER A 137 1.97 -1.27 -10.32
CA SER A 137 0.90 -0.41 -9.86
C SER A 137 1.36 1.03 -9.61
N LEU A 138 0.45 1.98 -9.85
CA LEU A 138 0.70 3.42 -9.67
C LEU A 138 -0.05 3.92 -8.44
N GLU A 139 0.63 4.66 -7.57
CA GLU A 139 -0.03 5.35 -6.46
C GLU A 139 -0.98 6.43 -7.01
N GLY A 140 -2.13 6.60 -6.35
CA GLY A 140 -3.15 7.58 -6.76
C GLY A 140 -4.26 7.03 -7.65
N THR A 141 -4.11 5.85 -8.24
CA THR A 141 -5.15 5.24 -9.10
C THR A 141 -6.44 4.90 -8.33
N PHE A 142 -6.35 4.79 -7.00
CA PHE A 142 -7.50 4.57 -6.14
C PHE A 142 -8.58 5.66 -6.26
N LEU A 143 -8.19 6.93 -6.16
CA LEU A 143 -9.12 8.06 -6.33
C LEU A 143 -9.72 8.11 -7.74
N ALA A 144 -8.91 7.84 -8.76
CA ALA A 144 -9.39 7.78 -10.13
C ALA A 144 -10.47 6.70 -10.30
N GLY A 145 -10.27 5.51 -9.71
CA GLY A 145 -11.27 4.44 -9.69
C GLY A 145 -12.57 4.86 -9.02
N CYS A 146 -12.50 5.53 -7.87
CA CYS A 146 -13.67 6.05 -7.16
C CYS A 146 -14.47 7.04 -8.03
N ILE A 147 -13.78 7.98 -8.66
CA ILE A 147 -14.43 9.01 -9.49
C ILE A 147 -15.04 8.39 -10.74
N LEU A 148 -14.30 7.55 -11.46
CA LEU A 148 -14.77 6.95 -12.72
C LEU A 148 -15.96 6.04 -12.51
N THR A 149 -15.94 5.18 -11.50
CA THR A 149 -17.05 4.25 -11.23
C THR A 149 -18.29 5.00 -10.74
N ALA A 150 -18.13 6.06 -9.93
CA ALA A 150 -19.24 6.90 -9.51
C ALA A 150 -19.87 7.66 -10.70
N GLN A 151 -19.06 8.22 -11.59
CA GLN A 151 -19.55 8.88 -12.81
C GLN A 151 -20.28 7.89 -13.71
N GLN A 152 -19.80 6.67 -13.85
CA GLN A 152 -20.42 5.66 -14.67
C GLN A 152 -21.78 5.21 -14.11
N ALA A 153 -21.85 5.01 -12.78
CA ALA A 153 -23.11 4.74 -12.10
C ALA A 153 -24.14 5.86 -12.33
N ALA A 154 -23.73 7.11 -12.14
CA ALA A 154 -24.60 8.27 -12.32
C ALA A 154 -25.15 8.38 -13.75
N LYS A 155 -24.30 8.15 -14.77
CA LYS A 155 -24.73 8.14 -16.18
C LYS A 155 -25.76 7.05 -16.45
N ASN A 156 -25.53 5.83 -15.93
CA ASN A 156 -26.47 4.73 -16.14
C ASN A 156 -27.81 4.98 -15.45
N ILE A 157 -27.82 5.45 -14.19
CA ILE A 157 -29.03 5.81 -13.45
C ILE A 157 -29.84 6.85 -14.22
N ASN A 158 -29.17 7.90 -14.70
CA ASN A 158 -29.85 8.97 -15.44
C ASN A 158 -30.44 8.47 -16.76
N SER A 159 -29.76 7.59 -17.49
CA SER A 159 -30.27 7.01 -18.74
C SER A 159 -31.52 6.14 -18.52
N ILE A 160 -31.55 5.37 -17.44
CA ILE A 160 -32.71 4.54 -17.08
C ILE A 160 -33.90 5.42 -16.72
N ASN A 161 -33.70 6.47 -15.92
CA ASN A 161 -34.77 7.38 -15.52
C ASN A 161 -35.37 8.13 -16.72
N ASN A 162 -34.53 8.56 -17.66
CA ASN A 162 -34.99 9.24 -18.87
C ASN A 162 -35.81 8.31 -19.77
N ASN A 163 -35.47 7.03 -19.83
CA ASN A 163 -36.22 6.05 -20.60
C ASN A 163 -37.61 5.75 -19.99
N VAL A 164 -37.69 5.68 -18.65
CA VAL A 164 -38.98 5.50 -17.93
C VAL A 164 -39.88 6.69 -18.15
N THR A 165 -39.40 7.92 -18.00
CA THR A 165 -40.22 9.14 -18.22
C THR A 165 -40.68 9.32 -19.66
N ASN A 166 -39.96 8.77 -20.65
CA ASN A 166 -40.39 8.82 -22.05
C ASN A 166 -41.42 7.73 -22.38
N SER A 167 -41.36 6.56 -21.75
CA SER A 167 -42.34 5.50 -21.89
C SER A 167 -43.71 5.93 -21.33
N ASP A 168 -43.72 6.52 -20.14
CA ASP A 168 -44.93 7.00 -19.48
C ASP A 168 -45.65 8.11 -20.28
N LYS A 169 -44.91 8.91 -21.06
CA LYS A 169 -45.46 9.93 -21.96
C LYS A 169 -46.01 9.38 -23.26
N GLN A 170 -45.61 8.19 -23.68
CA GLN A 170 -46.13 7.53 -24.88
C GLN A 170 -47.40 6.72 -24.60
N GLU A 171 -47.56 6.19 -23.39
CA GLU A 171 -48.79 5.49 -22.97
C GLU A 171 -49.94 6.45 -22.58
N ALA A 172 -49.66 7.74 -22.38
CA ALA A 172 -50.64 8.77 -22.02
C ALA A 172 -51.21 9.54 -23.25
N LYS A 173 -50.89 9.09 -24.45
CA LYS A 173 -51.44 9.60 -25.72
C LYS A 173 -52.33 8.55 -26.40
#